data_b2015f2624db203de5c6296be04ebbb6
#
_entry.id   b2015f2624db203de5c6296be04ebbb6
#
_cell.length_a   1.000
_cell.length_b   1.000
_cell.length_c   1.000
_cell.angle_alpha   90.00
_cell.angle_beta   90.00
_cell.angle_gamma   90.00
#
_symmetry.space_group_name_H-M   'P 1'
#
loop_
_entity.id
_entity.type
_entity.pdbx_description
1 polymer ?
#
loop_
_entity_poly.entity_id
_entity_poly.type
_entity_poly.pdbx_seq_one_letter_code
_entity_poly.pdbx_strand_id
1 'polypeptide(L)'
;VGSGLIGTSIGLGLALKGIGVTMSDVDERAEALAGDLVSSASALPIDLVILATPIGALSSVLEREYSSNPNSAFIDVASVKTKVKVEVSTSSLPPHRFLPTPPMAGREVGGAESARADLFQGRPWIIDPQGVDADVIALGTELIALLGADRVDLNSVEHDRAVALVSHLPQLAASLLAKQLNGGD
;
A
#
# COMPACT_ATOMS: atom_id res chain seq x y z
N VAL A 1 -3.25 5.74 -5.37
CA VAL A 1 -4.69 5.47 -5.42
C VAL A 1 -5.12 4.84 -4.11
N GLY A 2 -6.18 5.38 -3.50
CA GLY A 2 -6.60 5.07 -2.12
C GLY A 2 -6.08 6.14 -1.16
N SER A 3 -6.96 7.04 -0.70
CA SER A 3 -6.66 8.20 0.15
C SER A 3 -6.95 7.93 1.64
N GLY A 4 -6.76 6.68 2.08
CA GLY A 4 -6.80 6.29 3.48
C GLY A 4 -5.50 6.62 4.23
N LEU A 5 -5.36 6.09 5.46
CA LEU A 5 -4.19 6.27 6.30
C LEU A 5 -2.86 5.96 5.56
N ILE A 6 -2.75 4.80 4.94
CA ILE A 6 -1.49 4.35 4.32
C ILE A 6 -1.19 5.18 3.07
N GLY A 7 -2.14 5.31 2.13
CA GLY A 7 -1.93 6.07 0.89
C GLY A 7 -1.59 7.53 1.14
N THR A 8 -2.32 8.19 2.04
CA THR A 8 -2.05 9.60 2.40
C THR A 8 -0.72 9.75 3.13
N SER A 9 -0.33 8.81 4.00
CA SER A 9 0.98 8.83 4.67
C SER A 9 2.14 8.68 3.68
N ILE A 10 2.00 7.82 2.67
CA ILE A 10 2.97 7.72 1.58
C ILE A 10 3.06 9.05 0.83
N GLY A 11 1.92 9.61 0.44
CA GLY A 11 1.85 10.90 -0.26
C GLY A 11 2.55 12.02 0.51
N LEU A 12 2.26 12.16 1.81
CA LEU A 12 2.89 13.13 2.69
C LEU A 12 4.42 12.94 2.76
N GLY A 13 4.87 11.71 2.96
CA GLY A 13 6.29 11.40 3.06
C GLY A 13 7.05 11.74 1.77
N LEU A 14 6.47 11.44 0.61
CA LEU A 14 7.04 11.74 -0.70
C LEU A 14 7.03 13.25 -1.01
N ALA A 15 5.92 13.93 -0.73
CA ALA A 15 5.80 15.38 -0.95
C ALA A 15 6.82 16.16 -0.14
N LEU A 16 7.11 15.77 1.10
CA LEU A 16 8.18 16.36 1.92
C LEU A 16 9.59 16.17 1.35
N LYS A 17 9.78 15.21 0.45
CA LYS A 17 11.02 14.96 -0.29
C LYS A 17 11.05 15.65 -1.66
N GLY A 18 10.01 16.44 -1.99
CA GLY A 18 9.90 17.15 -3.27
C GLY A 18 9.48 16.26 -4.44
N ILE A 19 8.97 15.04 -4.17
CA ILE A 19 8.44 14.15 -5.20
C ILE A 19 7.02 14.60 -5.54
N GLY A 20 6.70 14.70 -6.83
CA GLY A 20 5.35 14.98 -7.30
C GLY A 20 4.42 13.82 -7.01
N VAL A 21 3.29 14.12 -6.37
CA VAL A 21 2.29 13.11 -5.98
C VAL A 21 0.89 13.57 -6.41
N THR A 22 0.13 12.66 -7.00
CA THR A 22 -1.31 12.83 -7.24
C THR A 22 -2.09 11.84 -6.38
N MET A 23 -3.04 12.33 -5.60
CA MET A 23 -3.95 11.48 -4.82
C MET A 23 -5.21 11.20 -5.63
N SER A 24 -5.77 9.99 -5.50
CA SER A 24 -7.02 9.58 -6.12
C SER A 24 -7.77 8.60 -5.22
N ASP A 25 -9.08 8.80 -5.08
CA ASP A 25 -9.97 7.91 -4.34
C ASP A 25 -11.36 7.88 -4.99
N VAL A 26 -12.16 6.85 -4.70
CA VAL A 26 -13.58 6.80 -5.09
C VAL A 26 -14.46 7.66 -4.18
N ASP A 27 -14.01 7.94 -2.96
CA ASP A 27 -14.61 8.90 -2.05
C ASP A 27 -13.99 10.28 -2.31
N GLU A 28 -14.76 11.17 -2.94
CA GLU A 28 -14.35 12.53 -3.30
C GLU A 28 -13.88 13.35 -2.07
N ARG A 29 -14.44 13.08 -0.89
CA ARG A 29 -14.03 13.79 0.35
C ARG A 29 -12.67 13.31 0.83
N ALA A 30 -12.42 11.99 0.79
CA ALA A 30 -11.14 11.42 1.13
C ALA A 30 -10.05 11.88 0.14
N GLU A 31 -10.37 11.91 -1.16
CA GLU A 31 -9.48 12.42 -2.20
C GLU A 31 -9.14 13.90 -1.98
N ALA A 32 -10.14 14.77 -1.78
CA ALA A 32 -9.94 16.19 -1.57
C ALA A 32 -9.08 16.45 -0.31
N LEU A 33 -9.41 15.80 0.82
CA LEU A 33 -8.64 15.93 2.06
C LEU A 33 -7.19 15.47 1.89
N ALA A 34 -6.96 14.33 1.26
CA ALA A 34 -5.61 13.84 1.00
C ALA A 34 -4.86 14.75 0.04
N GLY A 35 -5.51 15.26 -1.00
CA GLY A 35 -4.96 16.25 -1.94
C GLY A 35 -4.52 17.52 -1.25
N ASP A 36 -5.35 18.07 -0.35
CA ASP A 36 -5.03 19.28 0.44
C ASP A 36 -3.84 19.04 1.38
N LEU A 37 -3.78 17.87 2.03
CA LEU A 37 -2.70 17.50 2.94
C LEU A 37 -1.36 17.29 2.20
N VAL A 38 -1.39 16.62 1.07
CA VAL A 38 -0.18 16.31 0.27
C VAL A 38 0.32 17.53 -0.51
N SER A 39 -0.59 18.42 -0.95
CA SER A 39 -0.32 19.71 -1.63
C SER A 39 0.72 19.61 -2.76
N SER A 40 0.73 18.50 -3.49
CA SER A 40 1.73 18.21 -4.54
C SER A 40 1.02 17.59 -5.74
N ALA A 41 0.75 18.39 -6.76
CA ALA A 41 0.28 17.87 -8.04
C ALA A 41 1.43 17.82 -9.04
N SER A 42 1.55 16.72 -9.78
CA SER A 42 2.48 16.61 -10.91
C SER A 42 1.68 16.55 -12.20
N ALA A 43 2.08 17.35 -13.19
CA ALA A 43 1.59 17.26 -14.56
C ALA A 43 2.46 16.33 -15.44
N LEU A 44 3.49 15.73 -14.87
CA LEU A 44 4.43 14.84 -15.56
C LEU A 44 3.81 13.44 -15.70
N PRO A 45 4.32 12.61 -16.63
CA PRO A 45 3.96 11.19 -16.67
C PRO A 45 4.18 10.53 -15.31
N ILE A 46 3.28 9.61 -14.95
CA ILE A 46 3.36 8.86 -13.70
C ILE A 46 4.34 7.69 -13.87
N ASP A 47 5.41 7.68 -13.08
CA ASP A 47 6.39 6.60 -13.09
C ASP A 47 5.92 5.39 -12.26
N LEU A 48 5.23 5.64 -11.15
CA LEU A 48 4.80 4.63 -10.20
C LEU A 48 3.36 4.84 -9.73
N VAL A 49 2.53 3.83 -9.86
CA VAL A 49 1.17 3.77 -9.31
C VAL A 49 1.17 2.94 -8.03
N ILE A 50 0.74 3.55 -6.93
CA ILE A 50 0.68 2.91 -5.60
C ILE A 50 -0.78 2.61 -5.28
N LEU A 51 -1.14 1.33 -5.15
CA LEU A 51 -2.49 0.86 -4.87
C LEU A 51 -2.66 0.66 -3.35
N ALA A 52 -3.29 1.62 -2.69
CA ALA A 52 -3.59 1.60 -1.26
C ALA A 52 -5.11 1.40 -1.00
N THR A 53 -5.75 0.61 -1.85
CA THR A 53 -7.19 0.31 -1.81
C THR A 53 -7.48 -1.01 -1.10
N PRO A 54 -8.71 -1.20 -0.59
CA PRO A 54 -9.14 -2.50 -0.10
C PRO A 54 -8.97 -3.60 -1.16
N ILE A 55 -8.58 -4.79 -0.74
CA ILE A 55 -8.28 -5.90 -1.66
C ILE A 55 -9.47 -6.29 -2.55
N GLY A 56 -10.70 -6.10 -2.08
CA GLY A 56 -11.91 -6.36 -2.87
C GLY A 56 -12.13 -5.40 -4.05
N ALA A 57 -11.45 -4.25 -4.05
CA ALA A 57 -11.50 -3.26 -5.13
C ALA A 57 -10.25 -3.32 -6.03
N LEU A 58 -9.25 -4.14 -5.67
CA LEU A 58 -7.93 -4.12 -6.31
C LEU A 58 -8.02 -4.37 -7.82
N SER A 59 -8.76 -5.39 -8.23
CA SER A 59 -8.85 -5.79 -9.65
C SER A 59 -9.40 -4.66 -10.53
N SER A 60 -10.53 -4.06 -10.12
CA SER A 60 -11.17 -2.97 -10.88
C SER A 60 -10.31 -1.69 -10.91
N VAL A 61 -9.64 -1.39 -9.79
CA VAL A 61 -8.73 -0.24 -9.71
C VAL A 61 -7.49 -0.48 -10.58
N LEU A 62 -6.92 -1.68 -10.53
CA LEU A 62 -5.75 -2.05 -11.32
C LEU A 62 -6.02 -1.89 -12.83
N GLU A 63 -7.15 -2.40 -13.33
CA GLU A 63 -7.53 -2.28 -14.74
C GLU A 63 -7.70 -0.81 -15.17
N ARG A 64 -8.35 -0.01 -14.36
CA ARG A 64 -8.53 1.42 -14.62
C ARG A 64 -7.21 2.16 -14.68
N GLU A 65 -6.37 1.97 -13.67
CA GLU A 65 -5.08 2.66 -13.57
C GLU A 65 -4.11 2.20 -14.65
N TYR A 66 -4.09 0.91 -14.99
CA TYR A 66 -3.25 0.41 -16.08
C TYR A 66 -3.69 0.97 -17.44
N SER A 67 -5.00 1.06 -17.68
CA SER A 67 -5.51 1.67 -18.92
C SER A 67 -5.09 3.14 -19.07
N SER A 68 -4.98 3.87 -17.95
CA SER A 68 -4.60 5.29 -17.94
C SER A 68 -3.07 5.49 -17.94
N ASN A 69 -2.32 4.56 -17.36
CA ASN A 69 -0.88 4.65 -17.12
C ASN A 69 -0.14 3.37 -17.56
N PRO A 70 -0.20 2.99 -18.87
CA PRO A 70 0.29 1.68 -19.32
C PRO A 70 1.81 1.49 -19.22
N ASN A 71 2.56 2.57 -19.10
CA ASN A 71 4.02 2.54 -19.01
C ASN A 71 4.54 2.63 -17.57
N SER A 72 3.65 2.86 -16.59
CA SER A 72 4.03 2.96 -15.18
C SER A 72 4.38 1.61 -14.57
N ALA A 73 5.16 1.63 -13.51
CA ALA A 73 5.28 0.54 -12.57
C ALA A 73 4.10 0.53 -11.60
N PHE A 74 3.76 -0.63 -11.06
CA PHE A 74 2.67 -0.77 -10.11
C PHE A 74 3.14 -1.45 -8.83
N ILE A 75 2.72 -0.94 -7.70
CA ILE A 75 2.89 -1.59 -6.39
C ILE A 75 1.59 -1.57 -5.61
N ASP A 76 1.42 -2.49 -4.67
CA ASP A 76 0.34 -2.43 -3.69
C ASP A 76 0.88 -2.42 -2.26
N VAL A 77 0.03 -2.00 -1.32
CA VAL A 77 0.34 -1.96 0.11
C VAL A 77 -0.62 -2.81 0.96
N ALA A 78 -1.35 -3.73 0.34
CA ALA A 78 -2.27 -4.62 1.05
C ALA A 78 -1.53 -5.58 1.99
N SER A 79 -2.14 -5.92 3.12
CA SER A 79 -1.54 -6.76 4.17
C SER A 79 -1.47 -8.26 3.83
N VAL A 80 -2.06 -8.71 2.72
CA VAL A 80 -1.99 -10.11 2.23
C VAL A 80 -1.52 -10.12 0.78
N LYS A 81 -0.63 -11.04 0.42
CA LYS A 81 0.06 -11.02 -0.88
C LYS A 81 -0.39 -12.11 -1.84
N THR A 82 -0.65 -13.31 -1.36
CA THR A 82 -1.05 -14.42 -2.23
C THR A 82 -2.32 -14.08 -3.03
N LYS A 83 -3.32 -13.47 -2.39
CA LYS A 83 -4.54 -13.05 -3.07
C LYS A 83 -4.28 -11.93 -4.07
N VAL A 84 -3.44 -10.95 -3.71
CA VAL A 84 -3.04 -9.86 -4.63
C VAL A 84 -2.39 -10.42 -5.90
N LYS A 85 -1.44 -11.36 -5.78
CA LYS A 85 -0.80 -11.98 -6.95
C LYS A 85 -1.81 -12.72 -7.86
N VAL A 86 -2.83 -13.35 -7.30
CA VAL A 86 -3.90 -13.96 -8.08
C VAL A 86 -4.68 -12.89 -8.86
N GLU A 87 -5.11 -11.81 -8.22
CA GLU A 87 -5.82 -10.70 -8.87
C GLU A 87 -4.98 -10.10 -10.02
N VAL A 88 -3.69 -9.85 -9.78
CA VAL A 88 -2.76 -9.34 -10.82
C VAL A 88 -2.63 -10.33 -11.98
N SER A 89 -2.50 -11.63 -11.70
CA SER A 89 -2.33 -12.65 -12.75
C SER A 89 -3.54 -12.80 -13.68
N THR A 90 -4.71 -12.34 -13.24
CA THR A 90 -5.96 -12.36 -14.03
C THR A 90 -6.29 -10.99 -14.64
N SER A 91 -5.50 -9.97 -14.36
CA SER A 91 -5.66 -8.61 -14.89
C SER A 91 -4.95 -8.43 -16.24
N SER A 92 -5.17 -7.29 -16.89
CA SER A 92 -4.47 -6.88 -18.11
C SER A 92 -3.03 -6.41 -17.85
N LEU A 93 -2.67 -6.11 -16.60
CA LEU A 93 -1.31 -5.69 -16.23
C LEU A 93 -0.33 -6.85 -16.36
N PRO A 94 0.80 -6.70 -17.09
CA PRO A 94 1.85 -7.70 -17.11
C PRO A 94 2.42 -7.92 -15.70
N PRO A 95 2.43 -9.17 -15.17
CA PRO A 95 2.82 -9.44 -13.78
C PRO A 95 4.23 -8.95 -13.41
N HIS A 96 5.16 -8.87 -14.38
CA HIS A 96 6.52 -8.38 -14.17
C HIS A 96 6.59 -6.86 -13.91
N ARG A 97 5.52 -6.11 -14.23
CA ARG A 97 5.37 -4.67 -13.95
C ARG A 97 4.75 -4.37 -12.59
N PHE A 98 4.47 -5.42 -11.79
CA PHE A 98 3.83 -5.29 -10.47
C PHE A 98 4.74 -5.84 -9.37
N LEU A 99 5.01 -5.02 -8.35
CA LEU A 99 5.80 -5.41 -7.18
C LEU A 99 4.90 -5.45 -5.94
N PRO A 100 4.63 -6.62 -5.35
CA PRO A 100 3.92 -6.73 -4.08
C PRO A 100 4.74 -6.15 -2.92
N THR A 101 4.19 -5.17 -2.16
CA THR A 101 4.98 -4.45 -1.16
C THR A 101 4.19 -4.07 0.11
N PRO A 102 3.95 -4.98 1.07
CA PRO A 102 3.25 -4.64 2.30
C PRO A 102 4.14 -3.92 3.32
N PRO A 103 3.82 -2.67 3.71
CA PRO A 103 4.45 -2.05 4.87
C PRO A 103 3.94 -2.68 6.16
N MET A 104 4.83 -2.92 7.13
CA MET A 104 4.47 -3.35 8.48
C MET A 104 4.19 -2.12 9.37
N ALA A 105 3.23 -1.33 8.96
CA ALA A 105 2.84 -0.09 9.63
C ALA A 105 1.32 0.10 9.61
N GLY A 106 0.80 0.73 10.64
CA GLY A 106 -0.63 1.03 10.78
C GLY A 106 -0.90 1.80 12.06
N ARG A 107 -2.17 2.18 12.27
CA ARG A 107 -2.68 2.85 13.48
C ARG A 107 -4.08 2.32 13.77
N GLU A 108 -4.55 2.55 15.00
CA GLU A 108 -5.89 2.16 15.46
C GLU A 108 -7.00 2.93 14.74
N VAL A 109 -6.70 4.16 14.30
CA VAL A 109 -7.63 5.04 13.57
C VAL A 109 -7.20 5.12 12.11
N GLY A 110 -8.10 4.83 11.21
CA GLY A 110 -7.91 4.95 9.77
C GLY A 110 -8.19 6.37 9.25
N GLY A 111 -8.25 6.52 7.91
CA GLY A 111 -8.57 7.78 7.25
C GLY A 111 -7.36 8.67 6.97
N ALA A 112 -7.55 9.66 6.09
CA ALA A 112 -6.53 10.63 5.73
C ALA A 112 -6.15 11.53 6.91
N GLU A 113 -7.09 11.83 7.81
CA GLU A 113 -6.88 12.66 9.02
C GLU A 113 -5.85 12.07 9.98
N SER A 114 -5.67 10.75 9.94
CA SER A 114 -4.71 10.02 10.79
C SER A 114 -3.36 9.83 10.13
N ALA A 115 -3.19 10.28 8.88
CA ALA A 115 -1.98 10.11 8.11
C ALA A 115 -0.80 10.88 8.71
N ARG A 116 0.41 10.30 8.56
CA ARG A 116 1.65 10.88 9.03
C ARG A 116 2.78 10.61 8.04
N ALA A 117 3.57 11.61 7.75
CA ALA A 117 4.72 11.49 6.85
C ALA A 117 5.80 10.53 7.37
N ASP A 118 5.89 10.37 8.70
CA ASP A 118 6.86 9.51 9.39
C ASP A 118 6.31 8.11 9.78
N LEU A 119 5.13 7.74 9.25
CA LEU A 119 4.44 6.48 9.61
C LEU A 119 5.32 5.24 9.40
N PHE A 120 6.17 5.27 8.40
CA PHE A 120 6.97 4.12 7.96
C PHE A 120 8.40 4.14 8.50
N GLN A 121 8.84 5.22 9.14
CA GLN A 121 10.22 5.40 9.58
C GLN A 121 10.66 4.28 10.54
N GLY A 122 11.74 3.58 10.19
CA GLY A 122 12.28 2.44 10.94
C GLY A 122 11.33 1.25 11.02
N ARG A 123 10.33 1.15 10.12
CA ARG A 123 9.40 0.01 10.05
C ARG A 123 9.80 -0.93 8.93
N PRO A 124 9.68 -2.26 9.13
CA PRO A 124 9.86 -3.19 8.04
C PRO A 124 8.87 -2.92 6.90
N TRP A 125 9.40 -2.92 5.68
CA TRP A 125 8.59 -2.87 4.47
C TRP A 125 9.00 -4.03 3.57
N ILE A 126 8.09 -4.98 3.42
CA ILE A 126 8.38 -6.22 2.73
C ILE A 126 8.21 -6.02 1.22
N ILE A 127 9.06 -6.67 0.42
CA ILE A 127 8.89 -6.78 -1.01
C ILE A 127 9.02 -8.25 -1.46
N ASP A 128 8.26 -8.63 -2.48
CA ASP A 128 8.42 -9.91 -3.18
C ASP A 128 8.94 -9.65 -4.60
N PRO A 129 10.28 -9.70 -4.83
CA PRO A 129 10.87 -9.35 -6.10
C PRO A 129 10.81 -10.46 -7.16
N GLN A 130 10.19 -11.61 -6.85
CA GLN A 130 10.18 -12.76 -7.75
C GLN A 130 9.39 -12.51 -9.03
N GLY A 131 10.09 -12.57 -10.18
CA GLY A 131 9.48 -12.38 -11.49
C GLY A 131 9.14 -10.94 -11.85
N VAL A 132 9.67 -9.96 -11.10
CA VAL A 132 9.46 -8.52 -11.31
C VAL A 132 10.65 -7.89 -12.01
N ASP A 133 10.41 -6.94 -12.90
CA ASP A 133 11.45 -6.22 -13.63
C ASP A 133 12.36 -5.40 -12.69
N ALA A 134 13.63 -5.29 -13.06
CA ALA A 134 14.64 -4.63 -12.23
C ALA A 134 14.35 -3.14 -12.00
N ASP A 135 13.78 -2.44 -12.98
CA ASP A 135 13.37 -1.04 -12.86
C ASP A 135 12.20 -0.86 -11.87
N VAL A 136 11.23 -1.77 -11.85
CA VAL A 136 10.11 -1.76 -10.91
C VAL A 136 10.61 -2.03 -9.48
N ILE A 137 11.53 -3.00 -9.32
CA ILE A 137 12.17 -3.27 -8.03
C ILE A 137 12.97 -2.04 -7.55
N ALA A 138 13.67 -1.36 -8.46
CA ALA A 138 14.42 -0.15 -8.13
C ALA A 138 13.50 0.98 -7.63
N LEU A 139 12.38 1.25 -8.32
CA LEU A 139 11.38 2.25 -7.90
C LEU A 139 10.77 1.91 -6.53
N GLY A 140 10.39 0.64 -6.31
CA GLY A 140 9.89 0.22 -4.99
C GLY A 140 10.93 0.36 -3.88
N THR A 141 12.20 0.07 -4.17
CA THR A 141 13.31 0.24 -3.22
C THR A 141 13.55 1.71 -2.89
N GLU A 142 13.52 2.57 -3.90
CA GLU A 142 13.66 4.02 -3.72
C GLU A 142 12.50 4.59 -2.89
N LEU A 143 11.26 4.19 -3.17
CA LEU A 143 10.09 4.54 -2.37
C LEU A 143 10.30 4.21 -0.88
N ILE A 144 10.72 2.98 -0.58
CA ILE A 144 10.95 2.51 0.79
C ILE A 144 12.03 3.36 1.48
N ALA A 145 13.13 3.63 0.78
CA ALA A 145 14.22 4.45 1.30
C ALA A 145 13.80 5.92 1.55
N LEU A 146 13.03 6.53 0.62
CA LEU A 146 12.51 7.89 0.77
C LEU A 146 11.58 8.03 1.98
N LEU A 147 10.82 6.99 2.30
CA LEU A 147 9.92 6.95 3.46
C LEU A 147 10.63 6.53 4.76
N GLY A 148 11.93 6.25 4.71
CA GLY A 148 12.73 5.87 5.88
C GLY A 148 12.39 4.51 6.45
N ALA A 149 11.79 3.63 5.66
CA ALA A 149 11.47 2.26 6.04
C ALA A 149 12.64 1.29 5.77
N ASP A 150 12.61 0.13 6.44
CA ASP A 150 13.62 -0.91 6.28
C ASP A 150 13.11 -1.98 5.30
N ARG A 151 13.76 -2.10 4.14
CA ARG A 151 13.42 -3.12 3.15
C ARG A 151 13.70 -4.52 3.65
N VAL A 152 12.72 -5.43 3.47
CA VAL A 152 12.83 -6.86 3.77
C VAL A 152 12.36 -7.66 2.57
N ASP A 153 13.24 -8.50 2.00
CA ASP A 153 12.88 -9.38 0.89
C ASP A 153 12.27 -10.68 1.42
N LEU A 154 11.02 -10.94 1.06
CA LEU A 154 10.29 -12.12 1.49
C LEU A 154 9.25 -12.49 0.43
N ASN A 155 9.17 -13.76 0.04
CA ASN A 155 8.16 -14.16 -0.92
C ASN A 155 6.73 -14.08 -0.32
N SER A 156 5.74 -13.93 -1.19
CA SER A 156 4.35 -13.69 -0.80
C SER A 156 3.75 -14.79 0.10
N VAL A 157 4.13 -16.05 -0.10
CA VAL A 157 3.62 -17.18 0.70
C VAL A 157 4.21 -17.17 2.11
N GLU A 158 5.52 -16.95 2.22
CA GLU A 158 6.21 -16.85 3.51
C GLU A 158 5.72 -15.61 4.28
N HIS A 159 5.54 -14.49 3.58
CA HIS A 159 4.94 -13.29 4.15
C HIS A 159 3.56 -13.58 4.77
N ASP A 160 2.62 -14.14 4.00
CA ASP A 160 1.26 -14.36 4.47
C ASP A 160 1.23 -15.33 5.67
N ARG A 161 2.13 -16.33 5.70
CA ARG A 161 2.29 -17.22 6.85
C ARG A 161 2.83 -16.49 8.09
N ALA A 162 3.84 -15.64 7.91
CA ALA A 162 4.41 -14.88 9.02
C ALA A 162 3.37 -13.90 9.60
N VAL A 163 2.68 -13.13 8.76
CA VAL A 163 1.67 -12.16 9.20
C VAL A 163 0.48 -12.86 9.87
N ALA A 164 0.05 -14.03 9.40
CA ALA A 164 -0.99 -14.82 10.07
C ALA A 164 -0.61 -15.15 11.51
N LEU A 165 0.64 -15.47 11.79
CA LEU A 165 1.12 -15.84 13.13
C LEU A 165 1.37 -14.63 14.03
N VAL A 166 2.01 -13.57 13.51
CA VAL A 166 2.50 -12.46 14.37
C VAL A 166 1.51 -11.31 14.47
N SER A 167 0.52 -11.22 13.57
CA SER A 167 -0.45 -10.12 13.53
C SER A 167 -1.89 -10.63 13.62
N HIS A 168 -2.35 -11.47 12.68
CA HIS A 168 -3.76 -11.84 12.61
C HIS A 168 -4.20 -12.73 13.77
N LEU A 169 -3.41 -13.72 14.16
CA LEU A 169 -3.76 -14.61 15.27
C LEU A 169 -3.81 -13.87 16.61
N PRO A 170 -2.84 -13.04 17.02
CA PRO A 170 -2.94 -12.23 18.22
C PRO A 170 -4.14 -11.29 18.22
N GLN A 171 -4.42 -10.62 17.09
CA GLN A 171 -5.57 -9.73 16.96
C GLN A 171 -6.89 -10.48 17.11
N LEU A 172 -7.02 -11.65 16.49
CA LEU A 172 -8.21 -12.50 16.64
C LEU A 172 -8.39 -12.95 18.09
N ALA A 173 -7.33 -13.39 18.74
CA ALA A 173 -7.36 -13.78 20.15
C ALA A 173 -7.79 -12.62 21.06
N ALA A 174 -7.22 -11.42 20.87
CA ALA A 174 -7.58 -10.23 21.61
C ALA A 174 -9.04 -9.83 21.39
N SER A 175 -9.52 -9.89 20.16
CA SER A 175 -10.92 -9.58 19.80
C SER A 175 -11.91 -10.57 20.44
N LEU A 176 -11.58 -11.87 20.46
CA LEU A 176 -12.40 -12.89 21.11
C LEU A 176 -12.45 -12.69 22.63
N LEU A 177 -11.33 -12.38 23.27
CA LEU A 177 -11.27 -12.08 24.70
C LEU A 177 -12.07 -10.82 25.04
N ALA A 178 -11.92 -9.75 24.26
CA ALA A 178 -12.69 -8.52 24.45
C ALA A 178 -14.21 -8.76 24.32
N LYS A 179 -14.62 -9.60 23.34
CA LYS A 179 -16.03 -9.98 23.18
C LYS A 179 -16.58 -10.74 24.39
N GLN A 180 -15.79 -11.62 25.01
CA GLN A 180 -16.18 -12.35 26.21
C GLN A 180 -16.34 -11.42 27.42
N LEU A 181 -15.46 -10.39 27.54
CA LEU A 181 -15.53 -9.40 28.63
C LEU A 181 -16.73 -8.46 28.48
N ASN A 182 -17.12 -8.12 27.24
CA ASN A 182 -18.26 -7.23 26.98
C ASN A 182 -19.62 -7.95 26.85
N GLY A 183 -19.64 -9.27 26.80
CA GLY A 183 -20.87 -10.10 26.68
C GLY A 183 -21.31 -10.78 27.98
N GLY A 184 -20.84 -10.28 29.12
CA GLY A 184 -21.15 -10.79 30.46
C GLY A 184 -22.16 -9.94 31.21
N ASP A 185 -23.29 -9.55 30.56
CA ASP A 185 -24.53 -9.09 31.22
C ASP A 185 -25.73 -9.83 30.66
#